data_2bdba01cb624efea9cd4837e740c12fc
#
_entry.id   2bdba01cb624efea9cd4837e740c12fc
#
_cell.length_a   1.000
_cell.length_b   1.000
_cell.length_c   1.000
_cell.angle_alpha   90.00
_cell.angle_beta   90.00
_cell.angle_gamma   90.00
#
_symmetry.space_group_name_H-M   'P 1'
#
loop_
_entity.id
_entity.type
_entity.pdbx_description
1 polymer ?
#
loop_
_entity_poly.entity_id
_entity_poly.type
_entity_poly.pdbx_seq_one_letter_code
_entity_poly.pdbx_strand_id
1 'polypeptide(L)'
;MRSVGSVLRRLASQGEGNVLIEFALALPVLCLMLVGGFDLGRYAMQKSAILEGARAGAQYGVFNPGDSSGINTTAQNASGLSGVTATNSVFCECTAGTSVSCTTTCGSGQTLKKYVTVSTSRSYSPVVGALDFGTFGSWTPPTSMSASVTMIVTQ
;
A
#
# COMPACT_ATOMS: atom_id res chain seq x y z
N MET A 1 -52.69 -20.86 -19.70
CA MET A 1 -51.44 -20.08 -19.62
C MET A 1 -51.80 -18.65 -19.23
N ARG A 2 -51.78 -18.31 -17.94
CA ARG A 2 -52.02 -16.92 -17.49
C ARG A 2 -50.77 -16.12 -17.84
N SER A 3 -50.94 -15.10 -18.64
CA SER A 3 -49.86 -14.26 -19.18
C SER A 3 -49.02 -13.63 -18.07
N VAL A 4 -47.74 -13.92 -18.07
CA VAL A 4 -46.73 -13.31 -17.17
C VAL A 4 -46.83 -11.77 -17.20
N GLY A 5 -47.28 -11.20 -18.31
CA GLY A 5 -47.48 -9.75 -18.48
C GLY A 5 -48.58 -9.15 -17.57
N SER A 6 -49.57 -9.95 -17.13
CA SER A 6 -50.60 -9.42 -16.21
C SER A 6 -50.12 -9.36 -14.74
N VAL A 7 -49.17 -10.21 -14.38
CA VAL A 7 -48.55 -10.21 -13.04
C VAL A 7 -47.56 -9.03 -12.93
N LEU A 8 -46.75 -8.82 -13.96
CA LEU A 8 -45.80 -7.67 -14.03
C LEU A 8 -46.55 -6.33 -14.00
N ARG A 9 -47.73 -6.24 -14.69
CA ARG A 9 -48.54 -5.01 -14.70
C ARG A 9 -49.21 -4.72 -13.36
N ARG A 10 -49.54 -5.74 -12.56
CA ARG A 10 -50.08 -5.57 -11.19
C ARG A 10 -49.01 -5.15 -10.20
N LEU A 11 -47.78 -5.64 -10.34
CA LEU A 11 -46.62 -5.22 -9.52
C LEU A 11 -46.22 -3.77 -9.80
N ALA A 12 -46.37 -3.29 -11.04
CA ALA A 12 -46.05 -1.90 -11.41
C ALA A 12 -47.13 -0.87 -10.99
N SER A 13 -48.33 -1.31 -10.62
CA SER A 13 -49.44 -0.38 -10.29
C SER A 13 -49.62 -0.10 -8.79
N GLN A 14 -48.91 -0.78 -7.91
CA GLN A 14 -48.91 -0.50 -6.48
C GLN A 14 -47.61 0.21 -6.14
N GLY A 15 -47.65 1.37 -5.49
CA GLY A 15 -46.47 2.21 -5.16
C GLY A 15 -45.35 1.48 -4.37
N GLU A 16 -45.68 0.33 -3.78
CA GLU A 16 -44.71 -0.56 -3.10
C GLU A 16 -43.78 -1.26 -4.08
N GLY A 17 -44.18 -1.50 -5.35
CA GLY A 17 -43.29 -2.10 -6.37
C GLY A 17 -42.21 -1.15 -6.88
N ASN A 18 -42.41 0.16 -6.80
CA ASN A 18 -41.47 1.15 -7.26
C ASN A 18 -40.22 1.19 -6.35
N VAL A 19 -40.40 1.06 -5.04
CA VAL A 19 -39.28 1.03 -4.05
C VAL A 19 -38.40 -0.21 -4.26
N LEU A 20 -39.00 -1.36 -4.58
CA LEU A 20 -38.25 -2.58 -4.85
C LEU A 20 -37.38 -2.47 -6.12
N ILE A 21 -37.89 -1.81 -7.16
CA ILE A 21 -37.15 -1.57 -8.40
C ILE A 21 -35.98 -0.59 -8.15
N GLU A 22 -36.25 0.48 -7.42
CA GLU A 22 -35.21 1.46 -7.03
C GLU A 22 -34.11 0.80 -6.18
N PHE A 23 -34.49 -0.01 -5.20
CA PHE A 23 -33.53 -0.77 -4.40
C PHE A 23 -32.73 -1.78 -5.23
N ALA A 24 -33.38 -2.49 -6.16
CA ALA A 24 -32.72 -3.44 -7.05
C ALA A 24 -31.69 -2.77 -7.97
N LEU A 25 -31.90 -1.51 -8.36
CA LEU A 25 -30.94 -0.72 -9.13
C LEU A 25 -29.81 -0.14 -8.26
N ALA A 26 -30.11 0.24 -7.02
CA ALA A 26 -29.13 0.79 -6.09
C ALA A 26 -28.22 -0.29 -5.50
N LEU A 27 -28.72 -1.52 -5.31
CA LEU A 27 -28.02 -2.62 -4.65
C LEU A 27 -26.65 -2.94 -5.29
N PRO A 28 -26.52 -3.10 -6.62
CA PRO A 28 -25.24 -3.38 -7.25
C PRO A 28 -24.18 -2.29 -6.99
N VAL A 29 -24.61 -1.02 -7.00
CA VAL A 29 -23.71 0.12 -6.72
C VAL A 29 -23.24 0.11 -5.27
N LEU A 30 -24.17 -0.15 -4.33
CA LEU A 30 -23.85 -0.27 -2.91
C LEU A 30 -22.88 -1.44 -2.65
N CYS A 31 -23.12 -2.60 -3.25
CA CYS A 31 -22.22 -3.75 -3.14
C CYS A 31 -20.81 -3.43 -3.67
N LEU A 32 -20.71 -2.75 -4.81
CA LEU A 32 -19.44 -2.36 -5.39
C LEU A 32 -18.68 -1.37 -4.49
N MET A 33 -19.40 -0.40 -3.89
CA MET A 33 -18.80 0.53 -2.92
C MET A 33 -18.31 -0.20 -1.66
N LEU A 34 -19.07 -1.16 -1.14
CA LEU A 34 -18.67 -1.94 0.03
C LEU A 34 -17.42 -2.77 -0.23
N VAL A 35 -17.39 -3.51 -1.34
CA VAL A 35 -16.25 -4.36 -1.70
C VAL A 35 -15.01 -3.49 -2.00
N GLY A 36 -15.18 -2.39 -2.75
CA GLY A 36 -14.11 -1.45 -3.03
C GLY A 36 -13.56 -0.76 -1.78
N GLY A 37 -14.45 -0.36 -0.86
CA GLY A 37 -14.05 0.21 0.44
C GLY A 37 -13.30 -0.78 1.32
N PHE A 38 -13.73 -2.04 1.35
CA PHE A 38 -13.03 -3.10 2.06
C PHE A 38 -11.63 -3.37 1.50
N ASP A 39 -11.52 -3.41 0.17
CA ASP A 39 -10.24 -3.65 -0.50
C ASP A 39 -9.26 -2.50 -0.26
N LEU A 40 -9.74 -1.25 -0.36
CA LEU A 40 -8.92 -0.07 -0.03
C LEU A 40 -8.47 -0.07 1.43
N GLY A 41 -9.34 -0.44 2.36
CA GLY A 41 -9.02 -0.58 3.79
C GLY A 41 -7.91 -1.62 4.02
N ARG A 42 -8.01 -2.79 3.40
CA ARG A 42 -6.96 -3.82 3.45
C ARG A 42 -5.63 -3.32 2.89
N TYR A 43 -5.67 -2.63 1.75
CA TYR A 43 -4.46 -2.05 1.15
C TYR A 43 -3.79 -1.04 2.10
N ALA A 44 -4.57 -0.13 2.68
CA ALA A 44 -4.06 0.88 3.61
C ALA A 44 -3.43 0.25 4.86
N MET A 45 -4.07 -0.76 5.45
CA MET A 45 -3.55 -1.49 6.62
C MET A 45 -2.22 -2.20 6.29
N GLN A 46 -2.15 -2.90 5.17
CA GLN A 46 -0.91 -3.59 4.76
C GLN A 46 0.20 -2.60 4.40
N LYS A 47 -0.16 -1.46 3.79
CA LYS A 47 0.79 -0.37 3.50
C LYS A 47 1.40 0.21 4.77
N SER A 48 0.59 0.43 5.81
CA SER A 48 1.07 0.86 7.13
C SER A 48 1.99 -0.19 7.76
N ALA A 49 1.65 -1.47 7.66
CA ALA A 49 2.45 -2.55 8.23
C ALA A 49 3.84 -2.65 7.59
N ILE A 50 3.96 -2.55 6.26
CA ILE A 50 5.28 -2.56 5.60
C ILE A 50 6.08 -1.29 5.91
N LEU A 51 5.43 -0.14 6.13
CA LEU A 51 6.10 1.08 6.57
C LEU A 51 6.65 0.94 7.99
N GLU A 52 5.89 0.35 8.91
CA GLU A 52 6.40 0.04 10.26
C GLU A 52 7.58 -0.93 10.21
N GLY A 53 7.51 -1.94 9.33
CA GLY A 53 8.65 -2.82 9.07
C GLY A 53 9.90 -2.04 8.62
N ALA A 54 9.77 -1.15 7.64
CA ALA A 54 10.87 -0.32 7.17
C ALA A 54 11.45 0.58 8.29
N ARG A 55 10.59 1.14 9.14
CA ARG A 55 11.01 1.94 10.31
C ARG A 55 11.79 1.12 11.32
N ALA A 56 11.29 -0.05 11.68
CA ALA A 56 11.97 -0.93 12.63
C ALA A 56 13.34 -1.38 12.10
N GLY A 57 13.42 -1.76 10.82
CA GLY A 57 14.69 -2.09 10.18
C GLY A 57 15.66 -0.90 10.17
N ALA A 58 15.18 0.30 9.86
CA ALA A 58 16.01 1.51 9.85
C ALA A 58 16.50 1.86 11.26
N GLN A 59 15.67 1.71 12.29
CA GLN A 59 16.07 1.90 13.69
C GLN A 59 17.18 0.91 14.13
N TYR A 60 17.02 -0.37 13.76
CA TYR A 60 18.06 -1.36 13.99
C TYR A 60 19.37 -0.97 13.28
N GLY A 61 19.26 -0.51 12.02
CA GLY A 61 20.39 -0.09 11.19
C GLY A 61 21.11 1.16 11.73
N VAL A 62 20.44 2.03 12.48
CA VAL A 62 21.09 3.17 13.17
C VAL A 62 22.18 2.70 14.12
N PHE A 63 21.93 1.60 14.86
CA PHE A 63 22.87 1.06 15.82
C PHE A 63 23.79 0.01 15.21
N ASN A 64 23.37 -0.70 14.17
CA ASN A 64 24.10 -1.80 13.53
C ASN A 64 24.18 -1.62 12.01
N PRO A 65 24.80 -0.54 11.51
CA PRO A 65 24.79 -0.21 10.08
C PRO A 65 25.56 -1.21 9.19
N GLY A 66 26.39 -2.07 9.78
CA GLY A 66 27.10 -3.13 9.07
C GLY A 66 26.38 -4.46 8.97
N ASP A 67 25.30 -4.65 9.76
CA ASP A 67 24.54 -5.90 9.77
C ASP A 67 23.32 -5.84 8.81
N SER A 68 23.61 -5.96 7.53
CA SER A 68 22.59 -5.94 6.47
C SER A 68 21.54 -7.03 6.65
N SER A 69 21.93 -8.21 7.12
CA SER A 69 21.01 -9.33 7.36
C SER A 69 20.05 -9.04 8.51
N GLY A 70 20.58 -8.54 9.63
CA GLY A 70 19.79 -8.17 10.82
C GLY A 70 18.80 -7.04 10.50
N ILE A 71 19.21 -6.04 9.73
CA ILE A 71 18.33 -4.95 9.26
C ILE A 71 17.15 -5.51 8.48
N ASN A 72 17.41 -6.35 7.45
CA ASN A 72 16.36 -6.92 6.61
C ASN A 72 15.42 -7.84 7.41
N THR A 73 15.97 -8.71 8.25
CA THR A 73 15.19 -9.62 9.08
C THR A 73 14.29 -8.85 10.07
N THR A 74 14.84 -7.80 10.71
CA THR A 74 14.06 -6.93 11.60
C THR A 74 12.92 -6.24 10.86
N ALA A 75 13.18 -5.72 9.66
CA ALA A 75 12.16 -5.08 8.83
C ALA A 75 11.04 -6.05 8.43
N GLN A 76 11.38 -7.27 8.03
CA GLN A 76 10.43 -8.30 7.65
C GLN A 76 9.56 -8.73 8.84
N ASN A 77 10.19 -9.04 9.98
CA ASN A 77 9.50 -9.51 11.18
C ASN A 77 8.58 -8.43 11.76
N ALA A 78 9.04 -7.18 11.82
CA ALA A 78 8.27 -6.07 12.36
C ALA A 78 7.04 -5.71 11.51
N SER A 79 7.04 -6.04 10.23
CA SER A 79 5.85 -5.85 9.38
C SER A 79 4.68 -6.75 9.78
N GLY A 80 4.93 -7.88 10.45
CA GLY A 80 3.92 -8.87 10.81
C GLY A 80 3.22 -9.53 9.61
N LEU A 81 3.70 -9.33 8.40
CA LEU A 81 3.11 -9.84 7.17
C LEU A 81 4.04 -10.85 6.50
N SER A 82 3.46 -11.93 5.98
CA SER A 82 4.19 -12.91 5.15
C SER A 82 4.48 -12.32 3.76
N GLY A 83 5.59 -12.76 3.15
CA GLY A 83 5.96 -12.38 1.78
C GLY A 83 6.44 -10.93 1.62
N VAL A 84 6.89 -10.30 2.70
CA VAL A 84 7.56 -9.00 2.66
C VAL A 84 9.02 -9.22 2.29
N THR A 85 9.49 -8.50 1.28
CA THR A 85 10.91 -8.40 0.93
C THR A 85 11.45 -7.10 1.51
N ALA A 86 12.59 -7.16 2.20
CA ALA A 86 13.29 -5.99 2.71
C ALA A 86 14.69 -5.91 2.08
N THR A 87 15.10 -4.70 1.76
CA THR A 87 16.45 -4.36 1.29
C THR A 87 16.95 -3.16 2.06
N ASN A 88 18.24 -3.05 2.25
CA ASN A 88 18.85 -1.89 2.90
C ASN A 88 20.04 -1.38 2.12
N SER A 89 20.35 -0.11 2.31
CA SER A 89 21.56 0.53 1.81
C SER A 89 22.09 1.53 2.84
N VAL A 90 23.41 1.59 2.97
CA VAL A 90 24.09 2.57 3.81
C VAL A 90 24.86 3.50 2.88
N PHE A 91 24.74 4.81 3.07
CA PHE A 91 25.45 5.81 2.31
C PHE A 91 25.85 6.99 3.19
N CYS A 92 26.80 7.78 2.70
CA CYS A 92 27.32 8.93 3.43
C CYS A 92 27.24 10.19 2.58
N GLU A 93 27.08 11.33 3.26
CA GLU A 93 27.02 12.66 2.63
C GLU A 93 27.84 13.66 3.42
N CYS A 94 28.57 14.54 2.72
CA CYS A 94 29.17 15.74 3.28
C CYS A 94 28.23 16.95 3.11
N THR A 95 27.52 16.99 1.97
CA THR A 95 26.50 18.00 1.64
C THR A 95 25.22 17.25 1.29
N ALA A 96 24.08 17.75 1.76
CA ALA A 96 22.79 17.13 1.53
C ALA A 96 22.54 16.85 0.03
N GLY A 97 22.13 15.62 -0.28
CA GLY A 97 21.82 15.17 -1.64
C GLY A 97 23.03 14.73 -2.47
N THR A 98 24.25 14.78 -1.93
CA THR A 98 25.45 14.30 -2.62
C THR A 98 26.06 13.12 -1.87
N SER A 99 25.84 11.92 -2.40
CA SER A 99 26.41 10.70 -1.83
C SER A 99 27.91 10.62 -2.09
N VAL A 100 28.66 10.32 -1.01
CA VAL A 100 30.12 10.14 -1.05
C VAL A 100 30.49 8.83 -0.36
N SER A 101 31.76 8.39 -0.57
CA SER A 101 32.27 7.26 0.19
C SER A 101 32.27 7.57 1.69
N CYS A 102 31.88 6.61 2.52
CA CYS A 102 31.88 6.77 3.98
C CYS A 102 33.28 6.88 4.60
N THR A 103 34.33 6.77 3.79
CA THR A 103 35.72 6.99 4.17
C THR A 103 36.25 8.36 3.72
N THR A 104 35.42 9.17 3.05
CA THR A 104 35.80 10.49 2.53
C THR A 104 35.93 11.50 3.66
N THR A 105 36.99 12.34 3.60
CA THR A 105 37.11 13.52 4.46
C THR A 105 36.33 14.66 3.82
N CYS A 106 35.38 15.22 4.53
CA CYS A 106 34.60 16.36 4.06
C CYS A 106 35.46 17.66 4.04
N GLY A 107 35.06 18.60 3.22
CA GLY A 107 35.70 19.93 3.16
C GLY A 107 35.52 20.72 4.45
N SER A 108 36.22 21.86 4.55
CA SER A 108 36.18 22.74 5.74
C SER A 108 34.78 23.14 6.12
N GLY A 109 34.39 22.87 7.37
CA GLY A 109 33.08 23.23 7.92
C GLY A 109 31.96 22.20 7.61
N GLN A 110 32.27 21.09 6.96
CA GLN A 110 31.31 20.03 6.68
C GLN A 110 31.60 18.78 7.54
N THR A 111 30.53 18.11 7.99
CA THR A 111 30.62 16.88 8.78
C THR A 111 30.10 15.72 7.93
N LEU A 112 30.84 14.62 7.91
CA LEU A 112 30.36 13.38 7.27
C LEU A 112 29.18 12.83 8.04
N LYS A 113 28.04 12.72 7.36
CA LYS A 113 26.83 12.12 7.92
C LYS A 113 26.60 10.77 7.25
N LYS A 114 26.35 9.75 8.06
CA LYS A 114 26.01 8.41 7.57
C LYS A 114 24.50 8.18 7.68
N TYR A 115 23.93 7.59 6.66
CA TYR A 115 22.51 7.27 6.58
C TYR A 115 22.31 5.79 6.30
N VAL A 116 21.23 5.25 6.83
CA VAL A 116 20.70 3.94 6.48
C VAL A 116 19.32 4.11 5.86
N THR A 117 19.12 3.54 4.68
CA THR A 117 17.81 3.47 4.02
C THR A 117 17.36 2.03 4.02
N VAL A 118 16.14 1.78 4.46
CA VAL A 118 15.50 0.47 4.42
C VAL A 118 14.25 0.58 3.58
N SER A 119 14.14 -0.28 2.58
CA SER A 119 12.99 -0.38 1.69
C SER A 119 12.34 -1.73 1.87
N THR A 120 11.03 -1.72 2.08
CA THR A 120 10.19 -2.92 2.16
C THR A 120 9.23 -2.94 0.99
N SER A 121 8.98 -4.11 0.46
CA SER A 121 8.01 -4.30 -0.63
C SER A 121 7.24 -5.60 -0.45
N ARG A 122 6.00 -5.62 -0.97
CA ARG A 122 5.12 -6.78 -0.97
C ARG A 122 4.19 -6.76 -2.17
N SER A 123 3.89 -7.92 -2.72
CA SER A 123 2.81 -8.06 -3.69
C SER A 123 1.45 -7.92 -2.99
N TYR A 124 0.51 -7.29 -3.67
CA TYR A 124 -0.87 -7.13 -3.22
C TYR A 124 -1.81 -7.79 -4.23
N SER A 125 -2.78 -8.55 -3.74
CA SER A 125 -3.85 -9.12 -4.56
C SER A 125 -5.16 -8.43 -4.21
N PRO A 126 -5.65 -7.52 -5.05
CA PRO A 126 -6.93 -6.85 -4.84
C PRO A 126 -8.08 -7.85 -5.04
N VAL A 127 -9.17 -7.63 -4.32
CA VAL A 127 -10.42 -8.40 -4.49
C VAL A 127 -11.17 -7.89 -5.72
N VAL A 128 -11.16 -6.57 -5.91
CA VAL A 128 -11.71 -5.95 -7.12
C VAL A 128 -10.62 -5.93 -8.18
N GLY A 129 -10.84 -6.65 -9.27
CA GLY A 129 -9.95 -6.64 -10.43
C GLY A 129 -9.98 -5.31 -11.19
N ALA A 130 -9.30 -5.27 -12.33
CA ALA A 130 -9.39 -4.13 -13.23
C ALA A 130 -10.85 -3.92 -13.68
N LEU A 131 -11.29 -2.68 -13.65
CA LEU A 131 -12.60 -2.26 -14.13
C LEU A 131 -12.42 -1.49 -15.41
N ASP A 132 -13.13 -1.92 -16.45
CA ASP A 132 -13.18 -1.22 -17.75
C ASP A 132 -14.56 -0.58 -17.91
N PHE A 133 -14.58 0.73 -17.99
CA PHE A 133 -15.79 1.54 -18.19
C PHE A 133 -15.97 1.96 -19.65
N GLY A 134 -15.30 1.28 -20.58
CA GLY A 134 -15.35 1.57 -22.01
C GLY A 134 -14.82 2.97 -22.32
N THR A 135 -15.65 3.82 -22.93
CA THR A 135 -15.27 5.20 -23.30
C THR A 135 -14.97 6.13 -22.13
N PHE A 136 -15.39 5.77 -20.93
CA PHE A 136 -15.13 6.55 -19.69
C PHE A 136 -13.79 6.23 -19.05
N GLY A 137 -13.01 5.26 -19.58
CA GLY A 137 -11.70 4.90 -19.10
C GLY A 137 -11.67 3.55 -18.39
N SER A 138 -10.48 3.18 -17.92
CA SER A 138 -10.24 1.95 -17.16
C SER A 138 -9.55 2.27 -15.86
N TRP A 139 -9.84 1.49 -14.82
CA TRP A 139 -9.17 1.56 -13.53
C TRP A 139 -8.50 0.23 -13.23
N THR A 140 -7.21 0.28 -12.92
CA THR A 140 -6.42 -0.90 -12.53
C THR A 140 -5.94 -0.71 -11.09
N PRO A 141 -6.28 -1.65 -10.18
CA PRO A 141 -5.81 -1.58 -8.80
C PRO A 141 -4.31 -1.82 -8.71
N PRO A 142 -3.62 -1.28 -7.68
CA PRO A 142 -2.22 -1.57 -7.45
C PRO A 142 -2.03 -3.06 -7.10
N THR A 143 -1.02 -3.70 -7.71
CA THR A 143 -0.66 -5.10 -7.46
C THR A 143 0.58 -5.25 -6.59
N SER A 144 1.21 -4.14 -6.22
CA SER A 144 2.37 -4.11 -5.34
C SER A 144 2.32 -2.89 -4.42
N MET A 145 2.98 -2.99 -3.30
CA MET A 145 3.17 -1.89 -2.37
C MET A 145 4.62 -1.86 -1.91
N SER A 146 5.14 -0.66 -1.69
CA SER A 146 6.49 -0.45 -1.19
C SER A 146 6.52 0.69 -0.18
N ALA A 147 7.44 0.65 0.75
CA ALA A 147 7.72 1.73 1.68
C ALA A 147 9.24 1.86 1.83
N SER A 148 9.73 3.07 2.06
CA SER A 148 11.15 3.33 2.28
C SER A 148 11.31 4.34 3.40
N VAL A 149 12.28 4.10 4.28
CA VAL A 149 12.62 4.96 5.41
C VAL A 149 14.12 5.15 5.44
N THR A 150 14.55 6.40 5.56
CA THR A 150 15.95 6.77 5.72
C THR A 150 16.16 7.41 7.08
N MET A 151 17.16 6.93 7.82
CA MET A 151 17.54 7.48 9.12
C MET A 151 19.04 7.79 9.15
N ILE A 152 19.39 8.80 9.94
CA ILE A 152 20.79 9.14 10.19
C ILE A 152 21.38 8.18 11.23
N VAL A 153 22.56 7.68 10.97
CA VAL A 153 23.30 6.83 11.91
C VAL A 153 23.99 7.76 12.92
N THR A 154 23.63 7.61 14.18
CA THR A 154 24.32 8.31 15.28
C THR A 154 25.65 7.62 15.54
N GLN A 155 26.75 8.34 15.34
CA GLN A 155 28.11 7.90 15.71
C GLN A 155 28.40 8.25 17.16
#